data_62132530731f33398bf4786f0b08b994
#
_entry.id   62132530731f33398bf4786f0b08b994
#
_cell.length_a   1.000
_cell.length_b   1.000
_cell.length_c   1.000
_cell.angle_alpha   90.00
_cell.angle_beta   90.00
_cell.angle_gamma   90.00
#
_symmetry.space_group_name_H-M   'P 1'
#
loop_
_entity.id
_entity.type
_entity.pdbx_description
1 polymer ?
#
loop_
_entity_poly.entity_id
_entity_poly.type
_entity_poly.pdbx_seq_one_letter_code
_entity_poly.pdbx_strand_id
1 'polypeptide(L)'
;MSWTAERYQNYIAELKSQGDAKYREFTEKVVSTKYPIIGLRMPFLKKEAKKISRDDLESFLSCVRSDTYEEVLLEALVIANITDLDTYLSYFDSFLDKIDNWAVCDTLVSSSKIMSKERNCFFRKGRILIRSKEPFVARVGFVIFLTHCVTGHYPKQMFPLITHYQSDSYYVGMAIAWLLSVLLIDFYDETKVYLEENHLSKFILQKTVSKACDSYRLSKEQKDELRALKKRLIH
;
A
#
# COMPACT_ATOMS: atom_id res chain seq x y z
N MET A 1 15.11 6.12 -26.26
CA MET A 1 15.04 7.58 -26.57
C MET A 1 14.68 8.32 -25.31
N SER A 2 15.43 9.38 -24.99
CA SER A 2 15.17 10.18 -23.77
C SER A 2 13.80 10.86 -23.79
N TRP A 3 13.16 10.95 -22.64
CA TRP A 3 11.89 11.69 -22.50
C TRP A 3 12.17 13.19 -22.45
N THR A 4 11.36 13.94 -23.18
CA THR A 4 11.32 15.42 -23.15
C THR A 4 9.94 15.87 -22.65
N ALA A 5 9.84 17.11 -22.22
CA ALA A 5 8.55 17.66 -21.78
C ALA A 5 7.46 17.56 -22.88
N GLU A 6 7.83 17.77 -24.15
CA GLU A 6 6.92 17.66 -25.30
C GLU A 6 6.48 16.20 -25.51
N ARG A 7 7.45 15.24 -25.53
CA ARG A 7 7.14 13.82 -25.66
C ARG A 7 6.21 13.34 -24.52
N TYR A 8 6.48 13.79 -23.29
CA TYR A 8 5.64 13.48 -22.13
C TYR A 8 4.22 14.03 -22.31
N GLN A 9 4.06 15.28 -22.70
CA GLN A 9 2.75 15.89 -22.94
C GLN A 9 1.95 15.14 -23.99
N ASN A 10 2.57 14.82 -25.13
CA ASN A 10 1.93 14.05 -26.20
C ASN A 10 1.50 12.66 -25.71
N TYR A 11 2.35 11.98 -24.94
CA TYR A 11 2.04 10.69 -24.35
C TYR A 11 0.86 10.77 -23.36
N ILE A 12 0.82 11.76 -22.48
CA ILE A 12 -0.30 11.95 -21.57
C ILE A 12 -1.59 12.30 -22.30
N ALA A 13 -1.53 13.09 -23.38
CA ALA A 13 -2.69 13.37 -24.22
C ALA A 13 -3.25 12.08 -24.86
N GLU A 14 -2.37 11.20 -25.34
CA GLU A 14 -2.76 9.88 -25.84
C GLU A 14 -3.40 9.03 -24.75
N LEU A 15 -2.83 8.96 -23.53
CA LEU A 15 -3.42 8.25 -22.42
C LEU A 15 -4.82 8.77 -22.08
N LYS A 16 -5.00 10.10 -22.03
CA LYS A 16 -6.30 10.74 -21.76
C LYS A 16 -7.36 10.34 -22.80
N SER A 17 -6.98 10.18 -24.07
CA SER A 17 -7.90 9.76 -25.13
C SER A 17 -8.42 8.31 -24.97
N GLN A 18 -7.73 7.49 -24.19
CA GLN A 18 -8.07 6.08 -23.93
C GLN A 18 -8.91 5.88 -22.65
N GLY A 19 -9.31 6.97 -21.99
CA GLY A 19 -10.11 6.91 -20.76
C GLY A 19 -11.48 6.27 -20.96
N ASP A 20 -11.86 5.38 -20.03
CA ASP A 20 -13.16 4.73 -19.96
C ASP A 20 -14.06 5.49 -18.96
N ALA A 21 -15.11 6.16 -19.45
CA ALA A 21 -15.99 6.97 -18.61
C ALA A 21 -16.69 6.14 -17.53
N LYS A 22 -17.10 4.89 -17.81
CA LYS A 22 -17.75 4.02 -16.83
C LYS A 22 -16.76 3.58 -15.74
N TYR A 23 -15.52 3.30 -16.13
CA TYR A 23 -14.49 2.93 -15.17
C TYR A 23 -14.06 4.15 -14.33
N ARG A 24 -14.04 5.35 -14.90
CA ARG A 24 -13.84 6.60 -14.16
C ARG A 24 -14.91 6.77 -13.09
N GLU A 25 -16.19 6.70 -13.44
CA GLU A 25 -17.30 6.81 -12.49
C GLU A 25 -17.24 5.76 -11.37
N PHE A 26 -16.83 4.53 -11.70
CA PHE A 26 -16.59 3.51 -10.69
C PHE A 26 -15.43 3.89 -9.76
N THR A 27 -14.32 4.36 -10.31
CA THR A 27 -13.12 4.73 -9.53
C THR A 27 -13.42 5.91 -8.62
N GLU A 28 -14.15 6.92 -9.07
CA GLU A 28 -14.58 8.09 -8.28
C GLU A 28 -15.43 7.69 -7.04
N LYS A 29 -16.14 6.57 -7.10
CA LYS A 29 -16.93 6.05 -5.96
C LYS A 29 -16.09 5.33 -4.90
N VAL A 30 -14.93 4.80 -5.26
CA VAL A 30 -14.12 3.94 -4.38
C VAL A 30 -12.78 4.54 -3.98
N VAL A 31 -12.31 5.54 -4.71
CA VAL A 31 -11.05 6.26 -4.45
C VAL A 31 -11.35 7.74 -4.23
N SER A 32 -11.01 8.22 -3.03
CA SER A 32 -11.01 9.65 -2.74
C SER A 32 -9.62 10.19 -3.02
N THR A 33 -9.49 11.10 -3.98
CA THR A 33 -8.22 11.70 -4.41
C THR A 33 -8.44 13.15 -4.84
N LYS A 34 -7.41 13.99 -4.68
CA LYS A 34 -7.37 15.36 -5.20
C LYS A 34 -7.13 15.46 -6.69
N TYR A 35 -6.67 14.36 -7.31
CA TYR A 35 -6.31 14.32 -8.72
C TYR A 35 -7.51 13.97 -9.60
N PRO A 36 -7.72 14.66 -10.74
CA PRO A 36 -8.72 14.25 -11.72
C PRO A 36 -8.49 12.82 -12.22
N ILE A 37 -9.55 12.04 -12.34
CA ILE A 37 -9.50 10.64 -12.78
C ILE A 37 -9.79 10.56 -14.28
N ILE A 38 -8.94 9.86 -15.03
CA ILE A 38 -9.08 9.61 -16.47
C ILE A 38 -9.97 8.38 -16.73
N GLY A 39 -9.79 7.31 -15.91
CA GLY A 39 -10.47 6.04 -16.07
C GLY A 39 -9.64 4.98 -16.80
N LEU A 40 -8.34 4.93 -16.58
CA LEU A 40 -7.46 3.89 -17.13
C LEU A 40 -7.34 2.70 -16.17
N ARG A 41 -7.38 1.48 -16.74
CA ARG A 41 -7.35 0.26 -15.93
C ARG A 41 -5.93 -0.10 -15.50
N MET A 42 -5.77 -0.63 -14.29
CA MET A 42 -4.49 -1.03 -13.73
C MET A 42 -3.65 -1.98 -14.61
N PRO A 43 -4.20 -3.00 -15.29
CA PRO A 43 -3.40 -3.83 -16.19
C PRO A 43 -2.75 -3.06 -17.34
N PHE A 44 -3.46 -2.03 -17.86
CA PHE A 44 -2.93 -1.15 -18.89
C PHE A 44 -1.77 -0.30 -18.32
N LEU A 45 -1.98 0.37 -17.17
CA LEU A 45 -0.93 1.17 -16.52
C LEU A 45 0.32 0.35 -16.19
N LYS A 46 0.15 -0.89 -15.71
CA LYS A 46 1.28 -1.80 -15.46
C LYS A 46 2.07 -2.13 -16.74
N LYS A 47 1.38 -2.31 -17.86
CA LYS A 47 2.03 -2.55 -19.16
C LYS A 47 2.82 -1.32 -19.62
N GLU A 48 2.23 -0.14 -19.49
CA GLU A 48 2.89 1.12 -19.85
C GLU A 48 4.11 1.41 -18.95
N ALA A 49 3.97 1.28 -17.63
CA ALA A 49 5.10 1.42 -16.70
C ALA A 49 6.27 0.49 -17.07
N LYS A 50 5.97 -0.75 -17.47
CA LYS A 50 7.01 -1.71 -17.89
C LYS A 50 7.70 -1.30 -19.20
N LYS A 51 6.99 -0.67 -20.14
CA LYS A 51 7.59 -0.13 -21.36
C LYS A 51 8.53 1.03 -21.04
N ILE A 52 8.04 1.99 -20.22
CA ILE A 52 8.80 3.17 -19.80
C ILE A 52 10.08 2.73 -19.08
N SER A 53 9.97 1.78 -18.15
CA SER A 53 11.13 1.31 -17.36
C SER A 53 12.19 0.57 -18.18
N ARG A 54 11.87 0.13 -19.40
CA ARG A 54 12.82 -0.48 -20.32
C ARG A 54 13.48 0.53 -21.27
N ASP A 55 12.89 1.69 -21.43
CA ASP A 55 13.40 2.76 -22.30
C ASP A 55 14.37 3.67 -21.51
N ASP A 56 13.86 4.70 -20.88
CA ASP A 56 14.66 5.67 -20.12
C ASP A 56 13.81 6.17 -18.94
N LEU A 57 13.88 5.39 -17.85
CA LEU A 57 13.08 5.58 -16.65
C LEU A 57 13.34 6.94 -15.98
N GLU A 58 14.61 7.31 -15.83
CA GLU A 58 14.98 8.54 -15.13
C GLU A 58 14.56 9.78 -15.90
N SER A 59 14.74 9.78 -17.22
CA SER A 59 14.26 10.90 -18.02
C SER A 59 12.74 11.01 -18.04
N PHE A 60 12.00 9.87 -17.95
CA PHE A 60 10.56 9.89 -17.76
C PHE A 60 10.19 10.54 -16.42
N LEU A 61 10.77 10.06 -15.33
CA LEU A 61 10.45 10.55 -13.97
C LEU A 61 10.78 12.04 -13.82
N SER A 62 11.80 12.55 -14.52
CA SER A 62 12.13 13.99 -14.54
C SER A 62 11.07 14.85 -15.24
N CYS A 63 10.25 14.27 -16.13
CA CYS A 63 9.20 14.96 -16.87
C CYS A 63 7.82 14.86 -16.23
N VAL A 64 7.63 13.96 -15.23
CA VAL A 64 6.30 13.70 -14.63
C VAL A 64 5.75 14.93 -13.94
N ARG A 65 4.48 15.26 -14.22
CA ARG A 65 3.75 16.39 -13.60
C ARG A 65 2.78 15.95 -12.53
N SER A 66 2.29 14.69 -12.61
CA SER A 66 1.29 14.14 -11.68
C SER A 66 -0.01 14.97 -11.65
N ASP A 67 -0.48 15.38 -12.85
CA ASP A 67 -1.69 16.20 -12.98
C ASP A 67 -2.98 15.38 -12.86
N THR A 68 -2.91 14.05 -13.00
CA THR A 68 -4.06 13.15 -12.90
C THR A 68 -3.75 11.95 -12.02
N TYR A 69 -4.79 11.29 -11.54
CA TYR A 69 -4.70 10.10 -10.70
C TYR A 69 -3.90 8.97 -11.38
N GLU A 70 -4.14 8.76 -12.67
CA GLU A 70 -3.43 7.71 -13.41
C GLU A 70 -1.97 8.09 -13.73
N GLU A 71 -1.64 9.36 -13.82
CA GLU A 71 -0.24 9.81 -13.90
C GLU A 71 0.50 9.48 -12.58
N VAL A 72 -0.15 9.74 -11.43
CA VAL A 72 0.42 9.37 -10.11
C VAL A 72 0.58 7.86 -9.97
N LEU A 73 -0.42 7.07 -10.41
CA LEU A 73 -0.30 5.61 -10.43
C LEU A 73 0.82 5.12 -11.35
N LEU A 74 0.95 5.71 -12.53
CA LEU A 74 1.99 5.36 -13.49
C LEU A 74 3.38 5.68 -12.94
N GLU A 75 3.54 6.85 -12.32
CA GLU A 75 4.78 7.24 -11.64
C GLU A 75 5.13 6.23 -10.54
N ALA A 76 4.16 5.86 -9.66
CA ALA A 76 4.35 4.84 -8.64
C ALA A 76 4.82 3.49 -9.22
N LEU A 77 4.22 3.06 -10.33
CA LEU A 77 4.58 1.83 -11.02
C LEU A 77 5.95 1.88 -11.68
N VAL A 78 6.35 3.05 -12.22
CA VAL A 78 7.68 3.25 -12.80
C VAL A 78 8.74 3.22 -11.69
N ILE A 79 8.53 3.95 -10.58
CA ILE A 79 9.40 3.90 -9.40
C ILE A 79 9.53 2.46 -8.88
N ALA A 80 8.44 1.71 -8.81
CA ALA A 80 8.44 0.31 -8.35
C ALA A 80 9.29 -0.63 -9.21
N ASN A 81 9.65 -0.26 -10.43
CA ASN A 81 10.53 -1.01 -11.32
C ASN A 81 12.03 -0.68 -11.14
N ILE A 82 12.39 0.34 -10.34
CA ILE A 82 13.79 0.65 -10.02
C ILE A 82 14.39 -0.50 -9.21
N THR A 83 15.59 -0.93 -9.59
CA THR A 83 16.29 -2.06 -8.95
C THR A 83 17.52 -1.65 -8.15
N ASP A 84 18.05 -0.45 -8.38
CA ASP A 84 19.11 0.16 -7.57
C ASP A 84 18.50 0.77 -6.31
N LEU A 85 19.08 0.47 -5.14
CA LEU A 85 18.48 0.86 -3.86
C LEU A 85 18.53 2.36 -3.62
N ASP A 86 19.66 3.00 -3.90
CA ASP A 86 19.83 4.42 -3.60
C ASP A 86 18.95 5.27 -4.51
N THR A 87 18.92 4.93 -5.80
CA THR A 87 18.01 5.54 -6.78
C THR A 87 16.55 5.33 -6.37
N TYR A 88 16.18 4.10 -5.97
CA TYR A 88 14.81 3.81 -5.51
C TYR A 88 14.43 4.67 -4.30
N LEU A 89 15.28 4.73 -3.28
CA LEU A 89 14.99 5.49 -2.07
C LEU A 89 14.82 6.98 -2.34
N SER A 90 15.62 7.56 -3.24
CA SER A 90 15.50 8.96 -3.63
C SER A 90 14.13 9.26 -4.25
N TYR A 91 13.69 8.46 -5.24
CA TYR A 91 12.37 8.64 -5.85
C TYR A 91 11.23 8.26 -4.91
N PHE A 92 11.38 7.19 -4.11
CA PHE A 92 10.38 6.79 -3.12
C PHE A 92 10.10 7.91 -2.12
N ASP A 93 11.14 8.54 -1.57
CA ASP A 93 10.98 9.58 -0.55
C ASP A 93 10.32 10.85 -1.13
N SER A 94 10.71 11.25 -2.33
CA SER A 94 10.10 12.40 -3.01
C SER A 94 8.64 12.13 -3.47
N PHE A 95 8.27 10.87 -3.64
CA PHE A 95 6.93 10.48 -4.07
C PHE A 95 5.91 10.46 -2.92
N LEU A 96 6.35 10.34 -1.66
CA LEU A 96 5.43 10.18 -0.50
C LEU A 96 4.39 11.30 -0.42
N ASP A 97 4.74 12.53 -0.72
CA ASP A 97 3.84 13.71 -0.66
C ASP A 97 2.74 13.71 -1.73
N LYS A 98 2.89 12.86 -2.75
CA LYS A 98 1.88 12.67 -3.80
C LYS A 98 0.81 11.65 -3.43
N ILE A 99 1.03 10.84 -2.39
CA ILE A 99 0.13 9.77 -1.97
C ILE A 99 -1.01 10.35 -1.14
N ASP A 100 -2.19 10.49 -1.75
CA ASP A 100 -3.39 11.02 -1.12
C ASP A 100 -4.52 9.99 -0.96
N ASN A 101 -4.27 8.74 -1.36
CA ASN A 101 -5.27 7.67 -1.32
C ASN A 101 -4.64 6.28 -1.17
N TRP A 102 -5.48 5.31 -0.79
CA TRP A 102 -5.06 3.93 -0.55
C TRP A 102 -4.57 3.21 -1.81
N ALA A 103 -5.14 3.52 -2.98
CA ALA A 103 -4.82 2.79 -4.20
C ALA A 103 -3.40 3.12 -4.71
N VAL A 104 -2.98 4.38 -4.63
CA VAL A 104 -1.61 4.80 -4.95
C VAL A 104 -0.62 4.21 -3.96
N CYS A 105 -0.92 4.31 -2.65
CA CYS A 105 -0.11 3.72 -1.57
C CYS A 105 0.14 2.23 -1.81
N ASP A 106 -0.94 1.46 -1.94
CA ASP A 106 -0.87 0.00 -2.05
C ASP A 106 -0.22 -0.44 -3.37
N THR A 107 -0.44 0.32 -4.46
CA THR A 107 0.19 0.07 -5.77
C THR A 107 1.70 0.24 -5.70
N LEU A 108 2.20 1.34 -5.15
CA LEU A 108 3.65 1.58 -4.99
C LEU A 108 4.29 0.43 -4.22
N VAL A 109 3.78 0.16 -3.02
CA VAL A 109 4.39 -0.83 -2.13
C VAL A 109 4.30 -2.24 -2.70
N SER A 110 3.12 -2.68 -3.15
CA SER A 110 2.94 -4.06 -3.64
C SER A 110 3.68 -4.35 -4.95
N SER A 111 3.97 -3.33 -5.74
CA SER A 111 4.71 -3.48 -7.00
C SER A 111 6.23 -3.44 -6.82
N SER A 112 6.73 -2.91 -5.70
CA SER A 112 8.15 -2.67 -5.43
C SER A 112 8.88 -3.94 -4.95
N LYS A 113 9.38 -4.74 -5.88
CA LYS A 113 10.09 -5.99 -5.55
C LYS A 113 11.37 -5.78 -4.75
N ILE A 114 12.01 -4.63 -4.89
CA ILE A 114 13.23 -4.27 -4.14
C ILE A 114 12.99 -4.28 -2.64
N MET A 115 11.78 -3.96 -2.17
CA MET A 115 11.44 -3.98 -0.75
C MET A 115 11.55 -5.38 -0.13
N SER A 116 11.23 -6.44 -0.89
CA SER A 116 11.43 -7.81 -0.42
C SER A 116 12.89 -8.24 -0.42
N LYS A 117 13.72 -7.70 -1.33
CA LYS A 117 15.16 -7.98 -1.39
C LYS A 117 15.88 -7.27 -0.25
N GLU A 118 15.57 -5.99 -0.04
CA GLU A 118 16.19 -5.10 0.96
C GLU A 118 15.31 -4.97 2.22
N ARG A 119 14.74 -6.10 2.69
CA ARG A 119 13.72 -6.15 3.75
C ARG A 119 14.13 -5.44 5.03
N ASN A 120 15.39 -5.57 5.46
CA ASN A 120 15.89 -4.89 6.65
C ASN A 120 15.85 -3.36 6.50
N CYS A 121 16.20 -2.84 5.33
CA CYS A 121 16.14 -1.42 5.03
C CYS A 121 14.68 -0.93 5.11
N PHE A 122 13.77 -1.63 4.43
CA PHE A 122 12.37 -1.22 4.37
C PHE A 122 11.60 -1.48 5.68
N PHE A 123 11.99 -2.45 6.48
CA PHE A 123 11.45 -2.57 7.84
C PHE A 123 11.82 -1.35 8.69
N ARG A 124 13.09 -0.90 8.66
CA ARG A 124 13.50 0.34 9.34
C ARG A 124 12.79 1.57 8.79
N LYS A 125 12.65 1.67 7.47
CA LYS A 125 11.91 2.77 6.82
C LYS A 125 10.45 2.77 7.25
N GLY A 126 9.78 1.63 7.25
CA GLY A 126 8.40 1.48 7.72
C GLY A 126 8.22 1.96 9.17
N ARG A 127 9.17 1.64 10.07
CA ARG A 127 9.15 2.12 11.46
C ARG A 127 9.23 3.65 11.59
N ILE A 128 9.85 4.32 10.62
CA ILE A 128 9.86 5.79 10.56
C ILE A 128 8.53 6.29 10.02
N LEU A 129 8.07 5.74 8.90
CA LEU A 129 6.87 6.18 8.20
C LEU A 129 5.60 6.06 9.04
N ILE A 130 5.43 4.99 9.83
CA ILE A 130 4.26 4.83 10.72
C ILE A 130 4.13 5.94 11.76
N ARG A 131 5.18 6.71 12.02
CA ARG A 131 5.15 7.86 12.95
C ARG A 131 4.72 9.16 12.29
N SER A 132 4.50 9.15 10.99
CA SER A 132 4.04 10.34 10.27
C SER A 132 2.66 10.78 10.74
N LYS A 133 2.44 12.10 10.77
CA LYS A 133 1.13 12.70 10.99
C LYS A 133 0.25 12.62 9.74
N GLU A 134 0.87 12.46 8.57
CA GLU A 134 0.17 12.29 7.31
C GLU A 134 -0.37 10.84 7.18
N PRO A 135 -1.70 10.65 7.15
CA PRO A 135 -2.30 9.31 7.24
C PRO A 135 -1.84 8.35 6.14
N PHE A 136 -1.66 8.83 4.92
CA PHE A 136 -1.24 7.94 3.83
C PHE A 136 0.25 7.62 3.88
N VAL A 137 1.09 8.49 4.40
CA VAL A 137 2.50 8.19 4.68
C VAL A 137 2.61 7.12 5.79
N ALA A 138 1.82 7.26 6.88
CA ALA A 138 1.76 6.24 7.92
C ALA A 138 1.23 4.90 7.36
N ARG A 139 0.21 4.93 6.49
CA ARG A 139 -0.30 3.74 5.79
C ARG A 139 0.78 3.05 4.99
N VAL A 140 1.63 3.77 4.24
CA VAL A 140 2.76 3.19 3.49
C VAL A 140 3.61 2.33 4.42
N GLY A 141 3.95 2.80 5.62
CA GLY A 141 4.73 2.04 6.60
C GLY A 141 4.06 0.71 6.98
N PHE A 142 2.76 0.69 7.28
CA PHE A 142 2.03 -0.54 7.59
C PHE A 142 1.88 -1.46 6.38
N VAL A 143 1.70 -0.91 5.17
CA VAL A 143 1.61 -1.73 3.94
C VAL A 143 2.97 -2.34 3.58
N ILE A 144 4.10 -1.66 3.87
CA ILE A 144 5.44 -2.27 3.77
C ILE A 144 5.55 -3.49 4.70
N PHE A 145 5.13 -3.37 5.95
CA PHE A 145 5.15 -4.48 6.90
C PHE A 145 4.34 -5.66 6.38
N LEU A 146 3.09 -5.42 6.02
CA LEU A 146 2.17 -6.46 5.60
C LEU A 146 2.60 -7.16 4.29
N THR A 147 3.19 -6.42 3.35
CA THR A 147 3.50 -6.96 2.02
C THR A 147 4.88 -7.63 1.96
N HIS A 148 5.85 -7.10 2.71
CA HIS A 148 7.25 -7.49 2.55
C HIS A 148 7.89 -8.07 3.81
N CYS A 149 7.30 -7.87 4.99
CA CYS A 149 7.94 -8.20 6.26
C CYS A 149 7.20 -9.26 7.10
N VAL A 150 6.09 -9.84 6.64
CA VAL A 150 5.40 -10.95 7.34
C VAL A 150 6.18 -12.25 7.11
N THR A 151 7.39 -12.32 7.68
CA THR A 151 8.29 -13.48 7.56
C THR A 151 9.35 -13.45 8.66
N GLY A 152 9.90 -14.60 9.02
CA GLY A 152 11.01 -14.73 9.98
C GLY A 152 10.71 -14.11 11.34
N HIS A 153 11.61 -13.25 11.82
CA HIS A 153 11.53 -12.61 13.13
C HIS A 153 10.80 -11.25 13.15
N TYR A 154 10.45 -10.71 12.00
CA TYR A 154 9.82 -9.38 11.92
C TYR A 154 8.44 -9.28 12.58
N PRO A 155 7.54 -10.30 12.50
CA PRO A 155 6.23 -10.22 13.12
C PRO A 155 6.27 -9.84 14.60
N LYS A 156 7.15 -10.45 15.38
CA LYS A 156 7.32 -10.14 16.81
C LYS A 156 7.71 -8.69 17.07
N GLN A 157 8.43 -8.06 16.14
CA GLN A 157 8.81 -6.65 16.25
C GLN A 157 7.68 -5.69 15.84
N MET A 158 6.67 -6.16 15.11
CA MET A 158 5.54 -5.33 14.67
C MET A 158 4.53 -5.10 15.77
N PHE A 159 4.30 -6.08 16.66
CA PHE A 159 3.31 -5.97 17.72
C PHE A 159 3.49 -4.71 18.60
N PRO A 160 4.69 -4.42 19.15
CA PRO A 160 4.89 -3.18 19.89
C PRO A 160 4.63 -1.92 19.05
N LEU A 161 4.96 -1.95 17.76
CA LEU A 161 4.74 -0.81 16.86
C LEU A 161 3.26 -0.53 16.64
N ILE A 162 2.46 -1.59 16.52
CA ILE A 162 1.00 -1.50 16.39
C ILE A 162 0.37 -1.01 17.71
N THR A 163 0.81 -1.55 18.85
CA THR A 163 0.29 -1.17 20.18
C THR A 163 0.51 0.32 20.49
N HIS A 164 1.67 0.86 20.10
CA HIS A 164 2.01 2.26 20.36
C HIS A 164 1.50 3.22 19.29
N TYR A 165 0.85 2.72 18.24
CA TYR A 165 0.30 3.56 17.20
C TYR A 165 -1.06 4.13 17.62
N GLN A 166 -1.17 5.46 17.63
CA GLN A 166 -2.40 6.17 17.98
C GLN A 166 -2.80 7.09 16.83
N SER A 167 -3.88 6.76 16.17
CA SER A 167 -4.51 7.62 15.17
C SER A 167 -5.94 7.15 14.93
N ASP A 168 -6.83 8.10 14.73
CA ASP A 168 -8.23 7.86 14.37
C ASP A 168 -8.43 7.73 12.85
N SER A 169 -7.35 7.74 12.07
CA SER A 169 -7.43 7.61 10.61
C SER A 169 -8.02 6.26 10.21
N TYR A 170 -9.16 6.31 9.52
CA TYR A 170 -9.81 5.13 8.94
C TYR A 170 -8.85 4.31 8.07
N TYR A 171 -8.09 4.97 7.19
CA TYR A 171 -7.22 4.29 6.23
C TYR A 171 -6.01 3.62 6.88
N VAL A 172 -5.50 4.19 7.98
CA VAL A 172 -4.41 3.57 8.74
C VAL A 172 -4.95 2.41 9.57
N GLY A 173 -6.09 2.60 10.25
CA GLY A 173 -6.76 1.51 10.99
C GLY A 173 -7.07 0.31 10.09
N MET A 174 -7.47 0.55 8.84
CA MET A 174 -7.68 -0.52 7.84
C MET A 174 -6.37 -1.22 7.43
N ALA A 175 -5.24 -0.49 7.34
CA ALA A 175 -3.94 -1.10 7.04
C ALA A 175 -3.45 -1.97 8.21
N ILE A 176 -3.62 -1.50 9.45
CA ILE A 176 -3.31 -2.27 10.66
C ILE A 176 -4.17 -3.54 10.73
N ALA A 177 -5.48 -3.41 10.51
CA ALA A 177 -6.38 -4.55 10.48
C ALA A 177 -6.01 -5.57 9.40
N TRP A 178 -5.57 -5.11 8.24
CA TRP A 178 -5.09 -5.98 7.16
C TRP A 178 -3.77 -6.67 7.56
N LEU A 179 -2.80 -5.93 8.11
CA LEU A 179 -1.55 -6.50 8.61
C LEU A 179 -1.83 -7.61 9.64
N LEU A 180 -2.67 -7.33 10.66
CA LEU A 180 -3.03 -8.31 11.67
C LEU A 180 -3.76 -9.53 11.08
N SER A 181 -4.62 -9.33 10.07
CA SER A 181 -5.29 -10.44 9.40
C SER A 181 -4.32 -11.35 8.63
N VAL A 182 -3.25 -10.80 8.05
CA VAL A 182 -2.18 -11.57 7.40
C VAL A 182 -1.31 -12.28 8.44
N LEU A 183 -0.98 -11.60 9.55
CA LEU A 183 -0.26 -12.22 10.66
C LEU A 183 -1.04 -13.40 11.26
N LEU A 184 -2.37 -13.31 11.39
CA LEU A 184 -3.21 -14.44 11.83
C LEU A 184 -3.14 -15.65 10.89
N ILE A 185 -2.82 -15.46 9.61
CA ILE A 185 -2.70 -16.57 8.66
C ILE A 185 -1.37 -17.30 8.84
N ASP A 186 -0.27 -16.55 8.95
CA ASP A 186 1.07 -17.12 8.91
C ASP A 186 1.70 -17.30 10.31
N PHE A 187 1.16 -16.60 11.34
CA PHE A 187 1.62 -16.59 12.74
C PHE A 187 0.41 -16.56 13.69
N TYR A 188 -0.45 -17.60 13.58
CA TYR A 188 -1.77 -17.60 14.21
C TYR A 188 -1.71 -17.46 15.74
N ASP A 189 -0.94 -18.34 16.40
CA ASP A 189 -0.93 -18.43 17.87
C ASP A 189 -0.39 -17.15 18.51
N GLU A 190 0.74 -16.65 18.02
CA GLU A 190 1.35 -15.40 18.52
C GLU A 190 0.43 -14.19 18.27
N THR A 191 -0.22 -14.15 17.10
CA THR A 191 -1.10 -13.03 16.78
C THR A 191 -2.40 -13.10 17.58
N LYS A 192 -2.93 -14.30 17.83
CA LYS A 192 -4.10 -14.50 18.68
C LYS A 192 -3.83 -14.04 20.12
N VAL A 193 -2.70 -14.45 20.71
CA VAL A 193 -2.26 -13.98 22.03
C VAL A 193 -2.15 -12.46 22.06
N TYR A 194 -1.51 -11.87 21.02
CA TYR A 194 -1.41 -10.42 20.91
C TYR A 194 -2.78 -9.73 20.91
N LEU A 195 -3.77 -10.26 20.17
CA LEU A 195 -5.13 -9.71 20.15
C LEU A 195 -5.84 -9.84 21.51
N GLU A 196 -5.58 -10.91 22.28
CA GLU A 196 -6.17 -11.12 23.59
C GLU A 196 -5.62 -10.18 24.66
N GLU A 197 -4.33 -9.85 24.59
CA GLU A 197 -3.61 -9.06 25.59
C GLU A 197 -3.60 -7.55 25.30
N ASN A 198 -3.91 -7.14 24.08
CA ASN A 198 -3.76 -5.74 23.65
C ASN A 198 -5.09 -5.04 23.45
N HIS A 199 -5.16 -3.82 23.95
CA HIS A 199 -6.33 -2.94 23.84
C HIS A 199 -6.36 -2.23 22.47
N LEU A 200 -6.60 -2.99 21.42
CA LEU A 200 -6.86 -2.43 20.08
C LEU A 200 -8.22 -1.72 20.08
N SER A 201 -8.36 -0.69 19.24
CA SER A 201 -9.67 -0.07 19.04
C SER A 201 -10.68 -1.13 18.54
N LYS A 202 -11.95 -0.98 18.95
CA LYS A 202 -13.04 -1.87 18.48
C LYS A 202 -13.06 -1.98 16.94
N PHE A 203 -12.82 -0.87 16.27
CA PHE A 203 -12.76 -0.83 14.80
C PHE A 203 -11.68 -1.76 14.24
N ILE A 204 -10.42 -1.63 14.73
CA ILE A 204 -9.30 -2.44 14.24
C ILE A 204 -9.57 -3.91 14.50
N LEU A 205 -10.01 -4.28 15.71
CA LEU A 205 -10.31 -5.66 16.06
C LEU A 205 -11.42 -6.26 15.17
N GLN A 206 -12.51 -5.53 14.97
CA GLN A 206 -13.61 -5.96 14.10
C GLN A 206 -13.14 -6.21 12.67
N LYS A 207 -12.37 -5.26 12.10
CA LYS A 207 -11.87 -5.37 10.73
C LYS A 207 -10.82 -6.46 10.58
N THR A 208 -9.95 -6.66 11.59
CA THR A 208 -8.98 -7.78 11.63
C THR A 208 -9.68 -9.11 11.54
N VAL A 209 -10.65 -9.37 12.44
CA VAL A 209 -11.37 -10.65 12.46
C VAL A 209 -12.20 -10.84 11.19
N SER A 210 -12.86 -9.80 10.68
CA SER A 210 -13.61 -9.90 9.42
C SER A 210 -12.69 -10.33 8.28
N LYS A 211 -11.58 -9.60 8.06
CA LYS A 211 -10.63 -9.92 6.99
C LYS A 211 -9.98 -11.29 7.14
N ALA A 212 -9.64 -11.69 8.37
CA ALA A 212 -9.08 -13.02 8.62
C ALA A 212 -10.10 -14.12 8.30
N CYS A 213 -11.36 -13.94 8.69
CA CYS A 213 -12.44 -14.90 8.40
C CYS A 213 -12.80 -15.01 6.91
N ASP A 214 -12.53 -13.98 6.10
CA ASP A 214 -12.72 -14.02 4.65
C ASP A 214 -11.63 -14.88 3.94
N SER A 215 -10.51 -15.14 4.63
CA SER A 215 -9.42 -15.95 4.06
C SER A 215 -9.79 -17.43 4.00
N TYR A 216 -9.46 -18.08 2.87
CA TYR A 216 -9.54 -19.55 2.74
C TYR A 216 -8.38 -20.30 3.41
N ARG A 217 -7.37 -19.58 3.91
CA ARG A 217 -6.16 -20.16 4.54
C ARG A 217 -6.37 -20.50 6.02
N LEU A 218 -7.40 -19.94 6.67
CA LEU A 218 -7.77 -20.29 8.04
C LEU A 218 -8.81 -21.41 8.05
N SER A 219 -8.65 -22.35 9.01
CA SER A 219 -9.61 -23.42 9.24
C SER A 219 -10.94 -22.87 9.80
N LYS A 220 -11.98 -23.69 9.77
CA LYS A 220 -13.27 -23.34 10.36
C LYS A 220 -13.14 -23.09 11.86
N GLU A 221 -12.39 -23.94 12.56
CA GLU A 221 -12.13 -23.87 13.99
C GLU A 221 -11.45 -22.55 14.36
N GLN A 222 -10.39 -22.18 13.63
CA GLN A 222 -9.70 -20.90 13.82
C GLN A 222 -10.63 -19.69 13.60
N LYS A 223 -11.48 -19.73 12.58
CA LYS A 223 -12.47 -18.67 12.33
C LYS A 223 -13.49 -18.56 13.45
N ASP A 224 -13.95 -19.69 13.99
CA ASP A 224 -14.92 -19.71 15.09
C ASP A 224 -14.29 -19.21 16.39
N GLU A 225 -13.03 -19.55 16.68
CA GLU A 225 -12.25 -18.99 17.78
C GLU A 225 -12.12 -17.47 17.66
N LEU A 226 -11.77 -16.95 16.48
CA LEU A 226 -11.62 -15.51 16.25
C LEU A 226 -12.96 -14.78 16.41
N ARG A 227 -14.06 -15.36 15.99
CA ARG A 227 -15.41 -14.79 16.20
C ARG A 227 -15.77 -14.74 17.68
N ALA A 228 -15.47 -15.80 18.43
CA ALA A 228 -15.67 -15.86 19.88
C ALA A 228 -14.79 -14.83 20.60
N LEU A 229 -13.51 -14.73 20.23
CA LEU A 229 -12.58 -13.73 20.73
C LEU A 229 -13.12 -12.30 20.50
N LYS A 230 -13.51 -11.98 19.27
CA LYS A 230 -14.10 -10.68 18.94
C LYS A 230 -15.31 -10.37 19.83
N LYS A 231 -16.24 -11.33 20.01
CA LYS A 231 -17.42 -11.15 20.86
C LYS A 231 -17.03 -10.84 22.31
N ARG A 232 -16.03 -11.55 22.86
CA ARG A 232 -15.55 -11.35 24.23
C ARG A 232 -14.90 -9.97 24.45
N LEU A 233 -14.13 -9.48 23.48
CA LEU A 233 -13.35 -8.25 23.62
C LEU A 233 -14.13 -6.96 23.25
N ILE A 234 -15.26 -7.07 22.57
CA ILE A 234 -16.04 -5.91 22.12
C ILE A 234 -17.22 -5.62 23.05
N HIS A 235 -17.68 -6.62 23.79
CA HIS A 235 -18.76 -6.53 24.80
C HIS A 235 -18.19 -6.50 26.20
#